data_a1d343d96eaeddf12b1c8a3a9cd50ad7
#
_entry.id   a1d343d96eaeddf12b1c8a3a9cd50ad7
#
_cell.length_a   1.000
_cell.length_b   1.000
_cell.length_c   1.000
_cell.angle_alpha   90.00
_cell.angle_beta   90.00
_cell.angle_gamma   90.00
#
_symmetry.space_group_name_H-M   'P 1'
#
loop_
_entity.id
_entity.type
_entity.pdbx_description
1 polymer ?
#
loop_
_entity_poly.entity_id
_entity_poly.type
_entity_poly.pdbx_seq_one_letter_code
_entity_poly.pdbx_strand_id
1 'polypeptide(L)'
;MADYNNNITQHQAKNYSFDVQKLYIEMLLADAESFARAQNIFKPEAFDRKLQPIAKFVKDYMDEYKVMPEVEQINASHEIQLKQAKDLDPAHFNWLLDEFETFARHKALESAILSSADLLEKGDYGPVEDMVKEAVSVGLTRDLGTDYFDDPKGRLQALKDNNG
;
A
#
# COMPACT_ATOMS: atom_id res chain seq x y z
N MET A 1 22.57 -2.60 -26.86
CA MET A 1 22.98 -2.04 -25.57
C MET A 1 22.05 -0.93 -25.12
N ALA A 2 21.77 0.02 -25.98
CA ALA A 2 20.87 1.10 -25.60
C ALA A 2 19.48 0.57 -25.22
N ASP A 3 18.99 -0.40 -25.99
CA ASP A 3 17.68 -0.97 -25.70
C ASP A 3 17.64 -1.67 -24.36
N TYR A 4 18.69 -2.39 -24.06
CA TYR A 4 18.80 -3.07 -22.79
C TYR A 4 18.78 -2.07 -21.63
N ASN A 5 19.54 -1.01 -21.75
CA ASN A 5 19.59 0.00 -20.71
C ASN A 5 18.25 0.71 -20.55
N ASN A 6 17.59 0.96 -21.66
CA ASN A 6 16.28 1.59 -21.61
C ASN A 6 15.26 0.70 -20.90
N ASN A 7 15.31 -0.59 -21.17
CA ASN A 7 14.39 -1.52 -20.53
C ASN A 7 14.61 -1.56 -19.02
N ILE A 8 15.86 -1.60 -18.61
CA ILE A 8 16.18 -1.60 -17.17
C ILE A 8 15.67 -0.32 -16.52
N THR A 9 15.92 0.82 -17.16
CA THR A 9 15.49 2.10 -16.62
C THR A 9 13.98 2.15 -16.50
N GLN A 10 13.26 1.74 -17.53
CA GLN A 10 11.80 1.75 -17.50
C GLN A 10 11.27 0.84 -16.41
N HIS A 11 11.85 -0.32 -16.27
CA HIS A 11 11.40 -1.29 -15.28
C HIS A 11 11.63 -0.78 -13.86
N GLN A 12 12.78 -0.13 -13.63
CA GLN A 12 13.14 0.35 -12.29
C GLN A 12 12.52 1.68 -11.94
N ALA A 13 12.22 2.48 -12.95
CA ALA A 13 11.71 3.83 -12.75
C ALA A 13 10.20 3.87 -12.92
N LYS A 14 9.50 2.93 -12.31
CA LYS A 14 8.05 2.92 -12.40
C LYS A 14 7.50 4.23 -11.89
N ASN A 15 6.65 4.84 -12.68
CA ASN A 15 6.11 6.15 -12.37
C ASN A 15 4.77 6.03 -11.66
N TYR A 16 4.73 6.48 -10.44
CA TYR A 16 3.49 6.54 -9.67
C TYR A 16 2.96 7.96 -9.73
N SER A 17 2.36 8.30 -10.87
CA SER A 17 1.85 9.64 -11.08
C SER A 17 0.66 9.95 -10.17
N PHE A 18 0.31 11.23 -10.10
CA PHE A 18 -0.86 11.68 -9.36
C PHE A 18 -2.11 10.90 -9.80
N ASP A 19 -2.30 10.75 -11.11
CA ASP A 19 -3.50 10.09 -11.62
C ASP A 19 -3.54 8.61 -11.25
N VAL A 20 -2.40 7.95 -11.27
CA VAL A 20 -2.32 6.55 -10.90
C VAL A 20 -2.65 6.39 -9.40
N GLN A 21 -2.09 7.24 -8.57
CA GLN A 21 -2.36 7.18 -7.14
C GLN A 21 -3.83 7.48 -6.83
N LYS A 22 -4.39 8.45 -7.55
CA LYS A 22 -5.80 8.79 -7.41
C LYS A 22 -6.67 7.59 -7.75
N LEU A 23 -6.31 6.88 -8.83
CA LEU A 23 -7.04 5.68 -9.23
C LEU A 23 -6.97 4.61 -8.13
N TYR A 24 -5.83 4.43 -7.49
CA TYR A 24 -5.72 3.47 -6.39
C TYR A 24 -6.73 3.78 -5.31
N ILE A 25 -6.85 5.06 -4.93
CA ILE A 25 -7.80 5.45 -3.89
C ILE A 25 -9.23 5.18 -4.34
N GLU A 26 -9.55 5.56 -5.58
CA GLU A 26 -10.90 5.34 -6.11
C GLU A 26 -11.28 3.87 -6.10
N MET A 27 -10.37 3.01 -6.51
CA MET A 27 -10.67 1.58 -6.55
C MET A 27 -10.75 0.98 -5.14
N LEU A 28 -9.88 1.41 -4.24
CA LEU A 28 -9.93 0.91 -2.86
C LEU A 28 -11.26 1.29 -2.20
N LEU A 29 -11.78 2.48 -2.50
CA LEU A 29 -13.05 2.88 -1.95
C LEU A 29 -14.22 2.10 -2.54
N ALA A 30 -14.02 1.44 -3.67
CA ALA A 30 -15.07 0.70 -4.34
C ALA A 30 -15.23 -0.72 -3.82
N ASP A 31 -14.29 -1.21 -3.01
CA ASP A 31 -14.33 -2.59 -2.57
C ASP A 31 -13.83 -2.71 -1.13
N ALA A 32 -14.75 -2.97 -0.21
CA ALA A 32 -14.43 -3.03 1.20
C ALA A 32 -13.41 -4.10 1.54
N GLU A 33 -13.48 -5.24 0.85
CA GLU A 33 -12.55 -6.33 1.11
C GLU A 33 -11.13 -5.93 0.70
N SER A 34 -10.98 -5.31 -0.46
CA SER A 34 -9.68 -4.84 -0.90
C SER A 34 -9.10 -3.82 0.06
N PHE A 35 -9.93 -2.88 0.50
CA PHE A 35 -9.45 -1.87 1.44
C PHE A 35 -9.01 -2.51 2.76
N ALA A 36 -9.80 -3.49 3.24
CA ALA A 36 -9.44 -4.18 4.49
C ALA A 36 -8.06 -4.84 4.39
N ARG A 37 -7.76 -5.43 3.23
CA ARG A 37 -6.47 -6.07 3.02
C ARG A 37 -5.32 -5.06 2.90
N ALA A 38 -5.62 -3.86 2.40
CA ALA A 38 -4.60 -2.84 2.20
C ALA A 38 -4.52 -1.85 3.35
N GLN A 39 -5.36 -1.99 4.36
CA GLN A 39 -5.50 -0.98 5.40
C GLN A 39 -4.20 -0.72 6.14
N ASN A 40 -3.43 -1.76 6.42
CA ASN A 40 -2.19 -1.62 7.18
C ASN A 40 -1.09 -0.92 6.41
N ILE A 41 -1.20 -0.87 5.09
CA ILE A 41 -0.20 -0.18 4.26
C ILE A 41 -0.76 1.08 3.62
N PHE A 42 -1.98 1.47 3.97
CA PHE A 42 -2.58 2.70 3.48
C PHE A 42 -2.10 3.85 4.37
N LYS A 43 -1.05 4.53 3.91
CA LYS A 43 -0.41 5.59 4.68
C LYS A 43 -0.59 6.90 3.94
N PRO A 44 -1.30 7.88 4.53
CA PRO A 44 -1.51 9.16 3.84
C PRO A 44 -0.22 9.82 3.39
N GLU A 45 0.84 9.71 4.18
CA GLU A 45 2.10 10.36 3.86
C GLU A 45 2.80 9.76 2.65
N ALA A 46 2.37 8.58 2.19
CA ALA A 46 2.98 7.94 1.02
C ALA A 46 2.45 8.51 -0.29
N PHE A 47 1.32 9.20 -0.24
CA PHE A 47 0.68 9.69 -1.44
C PHE A 47 1.23 11.05 -1.88
N ASP A 48 0.98 11.39 -3.14
CA ASP A 48 1.25 12.73 -3.66
C ASP A 48 0.66 13.75 -2.69
N ARG A 49 1.38 14.87 -2.51
CA ARG A 49 0.97 15.88 -1.54
C ARG A 49 -0.48 16.30 -1.72
N LYS A 50 -0.94 16.42 -2.96
CA LYS A 50 -2.31 16.85 -3.23
C LYS A 50 -3.35 15.83 -2.83
N LEU A 51 -2.96 14.56 -2.74
CA LEU A 51 -3.88 13.50 -2.34
C LEU A 51 -3.84 13.21 -0.85
N GLN A 52 -2.85 13.72 -0.14
CA GLN A 52 -2.70 13.40 1.27
C GLN A 52 -3.92 13.81 2.12
N PRO A 53 -4.54 14.98 1.90
CA PRO A 53 -5.72 15.32 2.67
C PRO A 53 -6.85 14.30 2.49
N ILE A 54 -7.02 13.81 1.28
CA ILE A 54 -8.06 12.81 1.00
C ILE A 54 -7.71 11.50 1.68
N ALA A 55 -6.47 11.05 1.55
CA ALA A 55 -6.04 9.81 2.17
C ALA A 55 -6.18 9.89 3.69
N LYS A 56 -5.84 11.03 4.27
CA LYS A 56 -5.99 11.23 5.70
C LYS A 56 -7.46 11.19 6.12
N PHE A 57 -8.31 11.84 5.33
CA PHE A 57 -9.75 11.83 5.60
C PHE A 57 -10.28 10.40 5.61
N VAL A 58 -9.89 9.60 4.61
CA VAL A 58 -10.34 8.21 4.51
C VAL A 58 -9.88 7.42 5.74
N LYS A 59 -8.62 7.58 6.10
CA LYS A 59 -8.08 6.82 7.22
C LYS A 59 -8.75 7.21 8.54
N ASP A 60 -8.90 8.50 8.78
CA ASP A 60 -9.51 9.00 10.01
C ASP A 60 -10.97 8.57 10.08
N TYR A 61 -11.69 8.62 8.97
CA TYR A 61 -13.09 8.22 8.92
C TYR A 61 -13.24 6.74 9.26
N MET A 62 -12.38 5.90 8.66
CA MET A 62 -12.39 4.48 8.96
C MET A 62 -12.09 4.20 10.43
N ASP A 63 -11.12 4.92 10.99
CA ASP A 63 -10.76 4.72 12.38
C ASP A 63 -11.91 5.08 13.31
N GLU A 64 -12.64 6.13 12.98
CA GLU A 64 -13.71 6.61 13.84
C GLU A 64 -15.02 5.84 13.63
N TYR A 65 -15.43 5.64 12.40
CA TYR A 65 -16.76 5.11 12.10
C TYR A 65 -16.75 3.64 11.71
N LYS A 66 -15.58 3.05 11.48
CA LYS A 66 -15.44 1.63 11.15
C LYS A 66 -16.09 1.25 9.83
N VAL A 67 -16.37 2.23 8.99
CA VAL A 67 -16.82 2.02 7.61
C VAL A 67 -16.12 3.03 6.75
N MET A 68 -16.03 2.75 5.44
CA MET A 68 -15.41 3.68 4.51
C MET A 68 -16.33 4.85 4.21
N PRO A 69 -15.77 6.05 4.00
CA PRO A 69 -16.59 7.16 3.55
C PRO A 69 -17.06 6.94 2.11
N GLU A 70 -18.14 7.59 1.76
CA GLU A 70 -18.62 7.60 0.39
C GLU A 70 -17.83 8.62 -0.41
N VAL A 71 -17.69 8.36 -1.72
CA VAL A 71 -17.00 9.31 -2.60
C VAL A 71 -17.63 10.69 -2.50
N GLU A 72 -18.96 10.76 -2.40
CA GLU A 72 -19.66 12.02 -2.28
C GLU A 72 -19.24 12.83 -1.06
N GLN A 73 -18.99 12.12 0.06
CA GLN A 73 -18.54 12.81 1.29
C GLN A 73 -17.15 13.40 1.09
N ILE A 74 -16.29 12.67 0.44
CA ILE A 74 -14.93 13.15 0.17
C ILE A 74 -14.98 14.35 -0.77
N ASN A 75 -15.74 14.21 -1.86
CA ASN A 75 -15.80 15.27 -2.87
C ASN A 75 -16.43 16.55 -2.34
N ALA A 76 -17.34 16.43 -1.38
CA ALA A 76 -17.99 17.61 -0.82
C ALA A 76 -17.03 18.46 0.01
N SER A 77 -15.94 17.88 0.50
CA SER A 77 -15.05 18.57 1.42
C SER A 77 -13.63 18.74 0.90
N HIS A 78 -13.35 18.30 -0.33
CA HIS A 78 -11.99 18.37 -0.87
C HIS A 78 -12.03 18.92 -2.28
N GLU A 79 -10.94 19.59 -2.64
CA GLU A 79 -10.83 20.21 -3.96
C GLU A 79 -10.66 19.17 -5.06
N ILE A 80 -9.81 18.17 -4.82
CA ILE A 80 -9.61 17.09 -5.76
C ILE A 80 -10.85 16.21 -5.75
N GLN A 81 -11.40 15.93 -6.94
CA GLN A 81 -12.63 15.18 -7.05
C GLN A 81 -12.32 13.75 -7.48
N LEU A 82 -12.87 12.80 -6.74
CA LEU A 82 -12.71 11.39 -7.05
C LEU A 82 -13.88 10.90 -7.90
N LYS A 83 -13.60 9.88 -8.70
CA LYS A 83 -14.65 9.22 -9.47
C LYS A 83 -15.12 7.98 -8.73
N GLN A 84 -16.41 7.68 -8.87
CA GLN A 84 -16.95 6.47 -8.30
C GLN A 84 -16.62 5.32 -9.26
N ALA A 85 -15.83 4.36 -8.78
CA ALA A 85 -15.54 3.16 -9.55
C ALA A 85 -16.72 2.22 -9.41
N LYS A 86 -17.28 1.76 -10.52
CA LYS A 86 -18.48 0.91 -10.50
C LYS A 86 -18.33 -0.25 -11.45
N ASP A 87 -18.99 -1.34 -11.12
CA ASP A 87 -19.15 -2.49 -12.02
C ASP A 87 -17.83 -3.05 -12.51
N LEU A 88 -16.82 -3.06 -11.61
CA LEU A 88 -15.52 -3.60 -11.96
C LEU A 88 -15.52 -5.11 -11.81
N ASP A 89 -14.90 -5.78 -12.77
CA ASP A 89 -14.67 -7.21 -12.65
C ASP A 89 -13.79 -7.46 -11.44
N PRO A 90 -14.07 -8.51 -10.65
CA PRO A 90 -13.23 -8.81 -9.47
C PRO A 90 -11.74 -8.94 -9.76
N ALA A 91 -11.40 -9.33 -11.00
CA ALA A 91 -9.99 -9.46 -11.37
C ALA A 91 -9.26 -8.12 -11.28
N HIS A 92 -9.98 -7.01 -11.46
CA HIS A 92 -9.35 -5.70 -11.37
C HIS A 92 -8.86 -5.39 -9.96
N PHE A 93 -9.52 -5.95 -8.94
CA PHE A 93 -9.07 -5.73 -7.58
C PHE A 93 -7.83 -6.53 -7.24
N ASN A 94 -7.61 -7.67 -7.89
CA ASN A 94 -6.35 -8.37 -7.74
C ASN A 94 -5.21 -7.54 -8.33
N TRP A 95 -5.43 -6.94 -9.49
CA TRP A 95 -4.44 -6.03 -10.07
C TRP A 95 -4.18 -4.86 -9.14
N LEU A 96 -5.25 -4.27 -8.61
CA LEU A 96 -5.12 -3.13 -7.69
C LEU A 96 -4.27 -3.48 -6.48
N LEU A 97 -4.55 -4.62 -5.87
CA LEU A 97 -3.84 -4.99 -4.64
C LEU A 97 -2.36 -5.23 -4.90
N ASP A 98 -2.03 -5.87 -6.03
CA ASP A 98 -0.64 -6.06 -6.41
C ASP A 98 0.07 -4.73 -6.64
N GLU A 99 -0.60 -3.84 -7.38
CA GLU A 99 -0.04 -2.53 -7.69
C GLU A 99 0.13 -1.70 -6.42
N PHE A 100 -0.87 -1.70 -5.58
CA PHE A 100 -0.84 -0.89 -4.38
C PHE A 100 0.22 -1.38 -3.39
N GLU A 101 0.36 -2.69 -3.26
CA GLU A 101 1.41 -3.25 -2.42
C GLU A 101 2.79 -2.81 -2.89
N THR A 102 3.02 -2.88 -4.20
CA THR A 102 4.29 -2.45 -4.78
C THR A 102 4.51 -0.97 -4.56
N PHE A 103 3.47 -0.17 -4.75
CA PHE A 103 3.55 1.27 -4.52
C PHE A 103 3.90 1.57 -3.06
N ALA A 104 3.21 0.93 -2.13
CA ALA A 104 3.44 1.17 -0.71
C ALA A 104 4.86 0.77 -0.29
N ARG A 105 5.33 -0.37 -0.80
CA ARG A 105 6.69 -0.83 -0.50
C ARG A 105 7.72 0.12 -1.09
N HIS A 106 7.49 0.58 -2.32
CA HIS A 106 8.39 1.54 -2.96
C HIS A 106 8.50 2.81 -2.13
N LYS A 107 7.38 3.33 -1.67
CA LYS A 107 7.37 4.56 -0.88
C LYS A 107 8.01 4.36 0.49
N ALA A 108 7.80 3.21 1.09
CA ALA A 108 8.42 2.91 2.38
C ALA A 108 9.94 2.83 2.24
N LEU A 109 10.42 2.17 1.18
CA LEU A 109 11.86 2.07 0.95
C LEU A 109 12.46 3.43 0.63
N GLU A 110 11.78 4.22 -0.19
CA GLU A 110 12.24 5.56 -0.51
C GLU A 110 12.39 6.40 0.75
N SER A 111 11.38 6.35 1.60
CA SER A 111 11.39 7.10 2.86
C SER A 111 12.51 6.61 3.79
N ALA A 112 12.70 5.29 3.85
CA ALA A 112 13.75 4.73 4.69
C ALA A 112 15.14 5.17 4.22
N ILE A 113 15.34 5.18 2.90
CA ILE A 113 16.62 5.60 2.35
C ILE A 113 16.89 7.07 2.66
N LEU A 114 15.87 7.91 2.46
CA LEU A 114 16.05 9.35 2.72
C LEU A 114 16.29 9.62 4.21
N SER A 115 15.58 8.92 5.08
CA SER A 115 15.75 9.09 6.52
C SER A 115 17.09 8.54 6.99
N SER A 116 17.58 7.50 6.33
CA SER A 116 18.83 6.87 6.72
C SER A 116 20.06 7.73 6.45
N ALA A 117 19.94 8.67 5.52
CA ALA A 117 21.09 9.49 5.15
C ALA A 117 21.68 10.22 6.36
N ASP A 118 20.82 10.83 7.16
CA ASP A 118 21.27 11.56 8.35
C ASP A 118 21.87 10.61 9.38
N LEU A 119 21.26 9.46 9.56
CA LEU A 119 21.73 8.49 10.55
C LEU A 119 23.08 7.92 10.18
N LEU A 120 23.29 7.70 8.87
CA LEU A 120 24.59 7.21 8.41
C LEU A 120 25.70 8.22 8.66
N GLU A 121 25.41 9.50 8.48
CA GLU A 121 26.38 10.55 8.75
C GLU A 121 26.78 10.56 10.22
N LYS A 122 25.87 10.20 11.10
CA LYS A 122 26.12 10.17 12.53
C LYS A 122 26.74 8.86 12.99
N GLY A 123 26.86 7.89 12.08
CA GLY A 123 27.38 6.57 12.42
C GLY A 123 26.41 5.70 13.19
N ASP A 124 25.12 6.01 13.12
CA ASP A 124 24.10 5.33 13.88
C ASP A 124 23.44 4.27 13.00
N TYR A 125 24.05 3.10 12.94
CA TYR A 125 23.70 2.08 11.96
C TYR A 125 22.55 1.17 12.39
N GLY A 126 22.33 1.00 13.68
CA GLY A 126 21.27 0.14 14.16
C GLY A 126 19.89 0.55 13.68
N PRO A 127 19.49 1.83 13.89
CA PRO A 127 18.21 2.29 13.38
C PRO A 127 18.06 2.21 11.88
N VAL A 128 19.16 2.36 11.12
CA VAL A 128 19.11 2.24 9.67
C VAL A 128 18.70 0.83 9.27
N GLU A 129 19.31 -0.16 9.91
CA GLU A 129 18.98 -1.55 9.60
C GLU A 129 17.51 -1.83 9.88
N ASP A 130 17.01 -1.35 11.02
CA ASP A 130 15.62 -1.57 11.40
C ASP A 130 14.66 -0.90 10.41
N MET A 131 14.96 0.32 9.98
CA MET A 131 14.13 1.02 9.01
C MET A 131 14.04 0.27 7.70
N VAL A 132 15.17 -0.25 7.21
CA VAL A 132 15.19 -0.96 5.94
C VAL A 132 14.45 -2.27 6.06
N LYS A 133 14.63 -3.00 7.15
CA LYS A 133 13.92 -4.24 7.37
C LYS A 133 12.42 -4.02 7.41
N GLU A 134 11.99 -2.98 8.10
CA GLU A 134 10.57 -2.69 8.19
C GLU A 134 10.01 -2.32 6.83
N ALA A 135 10.74 -1.51 6.06
CA ALA A 135 10.27 -1.10 4.74
C ALA A 135 10.14 -2.27 3.77
N VAL A 136 11.09 -3.22 3.84
CA VAL A 136 11.06 -4.39 2.97
C VAL A 136 9.88 -5.27 3.31
N SER A 137 9.44 -5.27 4.57
CA SER A 137 8.36 -6.14 5.01
C SER A 137 6.96 -5.56 4.75
N VAL A 138 6.87 -4.35 4.20
CA VAL A 138 5.57 -3.75 3.91
C VAL A 138 4.81 -4.64 2.93
N GLY A 139 3.58 -4.97 3.29
CA GLY A 139 2.76 -5.81 2.44
C GLY A 139 1.32 -5.85 2.91
N LEU A 140 0.48 -6.48 2.08
CA LEU A 140 -0.94 -6.62 2.37
C LEU A 140 -1.15 -7.54 3.56
N THR A 141 -2.29 -7.34 4.25
CA THR A 141 -2.74 -8.26 5.27
C THR A 141 -3.16 -9.55 4.60
N ARG A 142 -2.57 -10.65 5.04
CA ARG A 142 -2.94 -11.92 4.49
C ARG A 142 -3.96 -12.54 5.33
N ASP A 143 -4.53 -13.32 5.11
CA ASP A 143 -5.40 -13.85 5.65
C ASP A 143 -5.92 -13.94 6.39
N LEU A 144 -6.31 -13.91 6.78
CA LEU A 144 -6.98 -13.78 7.42
C LEU A 144 -7.27 -14.75 8.19
N GLY A 145 -6.94 -15.12 8.69
CA GLY A 145 -7.31 -15.94 9.58
C GLY A 145 -7.84 -17.11 9.19
N THR A 146 -8.23 -17.16 8.37
CA THR A 146 -8.79 -18.22 7.98
C THR A 146 -7.85 -19.12 7.65
N ASP A 147 -6.99 -18.95 7.45
CA ASP A 147 -6.20 -19.80 6.98
C ASP A 147 -5.41 -20.26 7.84
N TYR A 148 -5.23 -20.05 8.67
CA TYR A 148 -4.45 -20.41 9.45
C TYR A 148 -4.69 -21.29 10.08
N PHE A 149 -5.25 -21.53 10.01
CA PHE A 149 -5.53 -22.29 10.49
C PHE A 149 -5.65 -23.24 10.05
N ASP A 150 -5.74 -23.47 9.40
CA ASP A 150 -5.78 -24.34 8.87
C ASP A 150 -4.79 -24.81 8.73
N ASP A 151 -4.44 -24.49 8.80
CA ASP A 151 -3.59 -24.98 8.74
C ASP A 151 -3.04 -25.19 9.42
N PRO A 152 -3.25 -25.23 9.95
CA PRO A 152 -2.56 -25.39 10.48
C PRO A 152 -2.11 -26.21 10.64
N LYS A 153 -2.43 -26.59 10.05
CA LYS A 153 -2.00 -27.27 9.88
C LYS A 153 -1.38 -27.22 9.38
N GLY A 154 -1.70 -26.81 8.86
CA GLY A 154 -1.07 -26.66 8.14
C GLY A 154 -0.43 -25.83 8.34
N ARG A 155 -0.79 -25.20 8.91
CA ARG A 155 -0.23 -24.50 9.16
C ARG A 155 0.32 -24.75 10.06
N LEU A 156 0.00 -25.24 10.56
CA LEU A 156 0.51 -25.67 11.17
C LEU A 156 1.11 -26.52 10.97
N GLN A 157 0.72 -27.00 10.14
CA GLN A 157 1.22 -27.63 9.63
C GLN A 157 1.97 -27.14 9.10
N ALA A 158 1.65 -26.58 8.75
CA ALA A 158 2.37 -26.01 8.06
C ALA A 158 3.06 -25.22 8.77
N LEU A 159 2.65 -25.06 9.65
CA LEU A 159 3.23 -24.64 10.21
C LEU A 159 3.76 -25.36 10.85
N LYS A 160 3.19 -26.26 10.81
CA LYS A 160 3.53 -27.02 11.08
C LYS A 160 4.19 -27.44 10.54
N ASP A 161 4.01 -27.53 9.88
CA ASP A 161 4.57 -27.80 9.13
C ASP A 161 5.30 -27.04 8.95
N ASN A 162 5.02 -26.40 9.07
CA ASN A 162 5.54 -25.86 8.98
C ASN A 162 5.94 -25.54 9.63
N ASN A 163 5.50 -25.69 9.95
CA ASN A 163 5.69 -25.73 10.42
C ASN A 163 6.02 -25.99 10.58
N GLY A 164 5.32 -26.19 10.40
CA GLY A 164 5.55 -26.66 10.24
C GLY A 164 5.77 -26.73 10.15
#